data_1d35880006e18f264bb36e137d3c8a98
#
_entry.id   1d35880006e18f264bb36e137d3c8a98
#
_cell.length_a   1.000
_cell.length_b   1.000
_cell.length_c   1.000
_cell.angle_alpha   90.00
_cell.angle_beta   90.00
_cell.angle_gamma   90.00
#
_symmetry.space_group_name_H-M   'P 1'
#
loop_
_entity.id
_entity.type
_entity.pdbx_description
1 polymer ?
#
loop_
_entity_poly.entity_id
_entity_poly.type
_entity_poly.pdbx_seq_one_letter_code
_entity_poly.pdbx_strand_id
1 'polypeptide(L)'
;MKEKCERVNPEQIKNLLRTIPDSKNITQMSAVFQALQSDTRLKILFLLRQKEMCVCELEQILEVTQSAVSHGLRILRQLDLVRVRREGKYTVYYIADDHVRTLIEMCLEHVEEKT
;
A
#
# COMPACT_ATOMS: atom_id res chain seq x y z
N MET A 1 16.39 -5.73 33.12
CA MET A 1 16.97 -6.94 32.52
C MET A 1 15.85 -7.89 32.15
N LYS A 2 15.87 -8.41 30.94
CA LYS A 2 14.83 -9.37 30.53
C LYS A 2 15.10 -10.74 31.11
N GLU A 3 14.05 -11.38 31.58
CA GLU A 3 14.14 -12.77 31.97
C GLU A 3 14.38 -13.63 30.72
N LYS A 4 15.12 -14.69 30.87
CA LYS A 4 15.41 -15.61 29.77
C LYS A 4 14.17 -16.47 29.50
N CYS A 5 13.65 -16.40 28.31
CA CYS A 5 12.49 -17.17 27.90
C CYS A 5 12.90 -18.62 27.63
N GLU A 6 12.20 -19.57 28.25
CA GLU A 6 12.49 -20.99 28.09
C GLU A 6 11.90 -21.61 26.83
N ARG A 7 11.04 -20.87 26.10
CA ARG A 7 10.39 -21.37 24.90
C ARG A 7 11.28 -21.40 23.68
N VAL A 8 12.42 -20.69 23.71
CA VAL A 8 13.39 -20.69 22.62
C VAL A 8 14.80 -20.86 23.17
N ASN A 9 15.66 -21.53 22.43
CA ASN A 9 17.08 -21.65 22.73
C ASN A 9 17.91 -20.85 21.73
N PRO A 10 19.22 -20.63 21.98
CA PRO A 10 20.05 -19.80 21.10
C PRO A 10 20.08 -20.25 19.64
N GLU A 11 20.06 -21.54 19.38
CA GLU A 11 20.06 -22.04 18.01
C GLU A 11 18.75 -21.74 17.29
N GLN A 12 17.62 -21.92 17.97
CA GLN A 12 16.31 -21.55 17.42
C GLN A 12 16.22 -20.07 17.14
N ILE A 13 16.73 -19.23 18.03
CA ILE A 13 16.76 -17.78 17.84
C ILE A 13 17.52 -17.43 16.56
N LYS A 14 18.69 -18.01 16.38
CA LYS A 14 19.52 -17.79 15.20
C LYS A 14 18.80 -18.19 13.92
N ASN A 15 18.16 -19.35 13.93
CA ASN A 15 17.44 -19.85 12.76
C ASN A 15 16.22 -19.00 12.44
N LEU A 16 15.47 -18.57 13.47
CA LEU A 16 14.28 -17.73 13.28
C LEU A 16 14.64 -16.35 12.78
N LEU A 17 15.74 -15.77 13.25
CA LEU A 17 16.20 -14.47 12.76
C LEU A 17 16.46 -14.48 11.25
N ARG A 18 16.88 -15.62 10.71
CA ARG A 18 17.12 -15.76 9.27
C ARG A 18 15.85 -15.73 8.44
N THR A 19 14.69 -15.99 9.07
CA THR A 19 13.40 -15.94 8.36
C THR A 19 12.86 -14.53 8.18
N ILE A 20 13.41 -13.57 8.92
CA ILE A 20 13.02 -12.17 8.79
C ILE A 20 13.71 -11.59 7.54
N PRO A 21 12.98 -10.91 6.65
CA PRO A 21 13.61 -10.24 5.51
C PRO A 21 14.69 -9.27 5.97
N ASP A 22 15.64 -8.94 5.10
CA ASP A 22 16.70 -8.02 5.46
C ASP A 22 16.16 -6.62 5.82
N SER A 23 16.99 -5.82 6.48
CA SER A 23 16.59 -4.51 7.00
C SER A 23 16.09 -3.58 5.89
N LYS A 24 16.68 -3.64 4.71
CA LYS A 24 16.29 -2.80 3.58
C LYS A 24 14.86 -3.15 3.14
N ASN A 25 14.57 -4.42 3.00
CA ASN A 25 13.22 -4.87 2.62
C ASN A 25 12.21 -4.53 3.70
N ILE A 26 12.53 -4.74 4.96
CA ILE A 26 11.63 -4.39 6.07
C ILE A 26 11.31 -2.90 6.06
N THR A 27 12.31 -2.04 5.84
CA THR A 27 12.10 -0.59 5.79
C THR A 27 11.18 -0.21 4.62
N GLN A 28 11.36 -0.81 3.46
CA GLN A 28 10.52 -0.54 2.30
C GLN A 28 9.09 -1.05 2.50
N MET A 29 8.93 -2.22 3.09
CA MET A 29 7.60 -2.76 3.43
C MET A 29 6.87 -1.84 4.42
N SER A 30 7.59 -1.37 5.43
CA SER A 30 7.04 -0.46 6.42
C SER A 30 6.54 0.83 5.76
N ALA A 31 7.29 1.36 4.79
CA ALA A 31 6.89 2.56 4.03
C ALA A 31 5.60 2.30 3.22
N VAL A 32 5.46 1.12 2.64
CA VAL A 32 4.24 0.74 1.91
C VAL A 32 3.03 0.74 2.85
N PHE A 33 3.14 0.10 3.99
CA PHE A 33 2.04 0.06 4.95
C PHE A 33 1.70 1.45 5.49
N GLN A 34 2.70 2.30 5.69
CA GLN A 34 2.47 3.67 6.10
C GLN A 34 1.70 4.46 5.04
N ALA A 35 2.03 4.24 3.76
CA ALA A 35 1.31 4.88 2.65
C ALA A 35 -0.14 4.42 2.57
N LEU A 36 -0.43 3.18 2.96
CA LEU A 36 -1.79 2.64 2.96
C LEU A 36 -2.59 3.08 4.19
N GLN A 37 -1.96 3.72 5.15
CA GLN A 37 -2.61 4.20 6.37
C GLN A 37 -3.30 5.54 6.13
N SER A 38 -4.27 5.55 5.22
CA SER A 38 -5.02 6.75 4.82
C SER A 38 -6.30 6.32 4.13
N ASP A 39 -7.43 6.82 4.62
CA ASP A 39 -8.73 6.55 4.00
C ASP A 39 -8.74 7.00 2.54
N THR A 40 -8.26 8.20 2.27
CA THR A 40 -8.26 8.74 0.91
C THR A 40 -7.41 7.90 -0.03
N ARG A 41 -6.21 7.54 0.39
CA ARG A 41 -5.32 6.73 -0.46
C ARG A 41 -5.86 5.33 -0.70
N LEU A 42 -6.47 4.71 0.32
CA LEU A 42 -7.13 3.42 0.13
C LEU A 42 -8.27 3.51 -0.86
N LYS A 43 -9.10 4.56 -0.75
CA LYS A 43 -10.21 4.77 -1.68
C LYS A 43 -9.72 4.97 -3.11
N ILE A 44 -8.63 5.71 -3.29
CA ILE A 44 -8.00 5.88 -4.61
C ILE A 44 -7.63 4.52 -5.19
N LEU A 45 -6.97 3.68 -4.41
CA LEU A 45 -6.54 2.36 -4.88
C LEU A 45 -7.72 1.48 -5.25
N PHE A 46 -8.80 1.49 -4.47
CA PHE A 46 -9.99 0.70 -4.79
C PHE A 46 -10.69 1.20 -6.05
N LEU A 47 -10.69 2.52 -6.30
CA LEU A 47 -11.23 3.06 -7.54
C LEU A 47 -10.37 2.68 -8.74
N LEU A 48 -9.05 2.81 -8.60
CA LEU A 48 -8.12 2.45 -9.67
C LEU A 48 -8.12 0.95 -9.96
N ARG A 49 -8.52 0.13 -8.99
CA ARG A 49 -8.73 -1.30 -9.22
C ARG A 49 -9.82 -1.54 -10.26
N GLN A 50 -10.84 -0.69 -10.27
CA GLN A 50 -11.96 -0.81 -11.19
C GLN A 50 -11.68 -0.19 -12.55
N LYS A 51 -11.02 0.97 -12.56
CA LYS A 51 -10.81 1.73 -13.78
C LYS A 51 -9.61 2.67 -13.61
N GLU A 52 -8.81 2.79 -14.64
CA GLU A 52 -7.74 3.78 -14.68
C GLU A 52 -8.37 5.17 -14.76
N MET A 53 -7.82 6.14 -14.01
CA MET A 53 -8.43 7.45 -13.87
C MET A 53 -7.41 8.59 -13.85
N CYS A 54 -7.84 9.77 -14.31
CA CYS A 54 -7.08 11.00 -14.14
C CYS A 54 -7.50 11.66 -12.81
N VAL A 55 -6.75 12.70 -12.40
CA VAL A 55 -7.01 13.42 -11.15
C VAL A 55 -8.44 13.98 -11.10
N CYS A 56 -8.92 14.55 -12.20
CA CYS A 56 -10.26 15.13 -12.27
C CYS A 56 -11.36 14.11 -11.94
N GLU A 57 -11.24 12.90 -12.45
CA GLU A 57 -12.19 11.83 -12.16
C GLU A 57 -12.18 11.47 -10.67
N LEU A 58 -10.99 11.29 -10.10
CA LEU A 58 -10.83 10.95 -8.69
C LEU A 58 -11.38 12.05 -7.78
N GLU A 59 -11.10 13.30 -8.13
CA GLU A 59 -11.58 14.46 -7.38
C GLU A 59 -13.11 14.49 -7.33
N GLN A 60 -13.76 14.28 -8.46
CA GLN A 60 -15.22 14.30 -8.54
C GLN A 60 -15.85 13.14 -7.77
N ILE A 61 -15.29 11.95 -7.90
CA ILE A 61 -15.85 10.75 -7.25
C ILE A 61 -15.68 10.83 -5.73
N LEU A 62 -14.51 11.26 -5.28
CA LEU A 62 -14.18 11.27 -3.84
C LEU A 62 -14.66 12.53 -3.13
N GLU A 63 -15.08 13.56 -3.88
CA GLU A 63 -15.54 14.84 -3.33
C GLU A 63 -14.48 15.46 -2.39
N VAL A 64 -13.21 15.36 -2.80
CA VAL A 64 -12.08 15.96 -2.10
C VAL A 64 -11.37 16.93 -3.02
N THR A 65 -10.48 17.75 -2.47
CA THR A 65 -9.78 18.76 -3.28
C THR A 65 -8.78 18.11 -4.24
N GLN A 66 -8.47 18.83 -5.32
CA GLN A 66 -7.42 18.41 -6.25
C GLN A 66 -6.10 18.23 -5.53
N SER A 67 -5.77 19.11 -4.58
CA SER A 67 -4.55 19.02 -3.79
C SER A 67 -4.48 17.71 -3.00
N ALA A 68 -5.59 17.31 -2.39
CA ALA A 68 -5.64 16.07 -1.60
C ALA A 68 -5.42 14.84 -2.48
N VAL A 69 -6.06 14.80 -3.67
CA VAL A 69 -5.88 13.71 -4.62
C VAL A 69 -4.45 13.68 -5.13
N SER A 70 -3.93 14.82 -5.56
CA SER A 70 -2.57 14.90 -6.11
C SER A 70 -1.52 14.51 -5.09
N HIS A 71 -1.69 14.94 -3.84
CA HIS A 71 -0.78 14.57 -2.74
C HIS A 71 -0.80 13.06 -2.49
N GLY A 72 -1.99 12.49 -2.42
CA GLY A 72 -2.15 11.04 -2.22
C GLY A 72 -1.52 10.23 -3.34
N LEU A 73 -1.76 10.64 -4.58
CA LEU A 73 -1.18 9.97 -5.75
C LEU A 73 0.35 10.07 -5.77
N ARG A 74 0.90 11.20 -5.34
CA ARG A 74 2.36 11.38 -5.26
C ARG A 74 2.97 10.36 -4.30
N ILE A 75 2.38 10.21 -3.11
CA ILE A 75 2.85 9.24 -2.11
C ILE A 75 2.78 7.82 -2.68
N LEU A 76 1.64 7.46 -3.26
CA LEU A 76 1.45 6.13 -3.84
C LEU A 76 2.44 5.85 -4.98
N ARG A 77 2.71 6.87 -5.79
CA ARG A 77 3.62 6.74 -6.92
C ARG A 77 5.09 6.60 -6.48
N GLN A 78 5.49 7.30 -5.42
CA GLN A 78 6.85 7.21 -4.88
C GLN A 78 7.20 5.80 -4.45
N LEU A 79 6.21 5.02 -4.04
CA LEU A 79 6.39 3.63 -3.60
C LEU A 79 6.02 2.63 -4.69
N ASP A 80 5.80 3.11 -5.91
CA ASP A 80 5.41 2.28 -7.05
C ASP A 80 4.14 1.46 -6.78
N LEU A 81 3.20 2.03 -6.05
CA LEU A 81 1.88 1.42 -5.86
C LEU A 81 0.93 1.83 -6.99
N VAL A 82 1.16 3.00 -7.58
CA VAL A 82 0.48 3.45 -8.79
C VAL A 82 1.52 3.94 -9.79
N ARG A 83 1.16 3.88 -11.07
CA ARG A 83 1.95 4.38 -12.18
C ARG A 83 1.10 5.30 -13.04
N VAL A 84 1.74 6.03 -13.94
CA VAL A 84 1.05 6.98 -14.80
C VAL A 84 1.39 6.75 -16.26
N ARG A 85 0.48 7.19 -17.15
CA ARG A 85 0.74 7.31 -18.57
C ARG A 85 -0.01 8.52 -19.11
N ARG A 86 0.46 9.04 -20.24
CA ARG A 86 -0.24 10.11 -20.95
C ARG A 86 -1.28 9.49 -21.88
N GLU A 87 -2.47 10.08 -21.87
CA GLU A 87 -3.55 9.67 -22.76
C GLU A 87 -4.18 10.96 -23.28
N GLY A 88 -3.69 11.44 -24.43
CA GLY A 88 -4.08 12.74 -24.96
C GLY A 88 -3.63 13.85 -24.01
N LYS A 89 -4.57 14.69 -23.60
CA LYS A 89 -4.29 15.80 -22.66
C LYS A 89 -4.34 15.35 -21.19
N TYR A 90 -4.72 14.11 -20.92
CA TYR A 90 -4.86 13.60 -19.55
C TYR A 90 -3.62 12.84 -19.10
N THR A 91 -3.34 12.92 -17.80
CA THR A 91 -2.42 12.02 -17.11
C THR A 91 -3.25 11.01 -16.38
N VAL A 92 -3.15 9.75 -16.79
CA VAL A 92 -3.99 8.68 -16.28
C VAL A 92 -3.20 7.83 -15.32
N TYR A 93 -3.78 7.56 -14.14
CA TYR A 93 -3.16 6.75 -13.09
C TYR A 93 -3.75 5.34 -13.08
N TYR A 94 -2.92 4.37 -12.77
CA TYR A 94 -3.33 2.96 -12.69
C TYR A 94 -2.50 2.22 -11.65
N ILE A 95 -3.04 1.11 -11.15
CA ILE A 95 -2.34 0.29 -10.16
C ILE A 95 -1.10 -0.34 -10.81
N ALA A 96 0.02 -0.32 -10.08
CA ALA A 96 1.32 -0.73 -10.61
C ALA A 96 1.36 -2.19 -11.06
N ASP A 97 0.83 -3.10 -10.25
CA ASP A 97 0.88 -4.53 -10.55
C ASP A 97 -0.16 -5.31 -9.72
N ASP A 98 -0.23 -6.62 -9.97
CA ASP A 98 -1.18 -7.48 -9.30
C ASP A 98 -0.86 -7.68 -7.82
N HIS A 99 0.38 -7.48 -7.39
CA HIS A 99 0.73 -7.56 -5.97
C HIS A 99 -0.02 -6.51 -5.17
N VAL A 100 -0.10 -5.30 -5.69
CA VAL A 100 -0.83 -4.20 -5.02
C VAL A 100 -2.32 -4.52 -4.95
N ARG A 101 -2.89 -5.03 -6.05
CA ARG A 101 -4.31 -5.45 -6.11
C ARG A 101 -4.59 -6.50 -5.05
N THR A 102 -3.77 -7.53 -5.01
CA THR A 102 -3.92 -8.63 -4.07
C THR A 102 -3.80 -8.16 -2.63
N LEU A 103 -2.85 -7.26 -2.36
CA LEU A 103 -2.64 -6.74 -1.01
C LEU A 103 -3.89 -6.06 -0.44
N ILE A 104 -4.49 -5.14 -1.21
CA ILE A 104 -5.67 -4.42 -0.73
C ILE A 104 -6.91 -5.32 -0.68
N GLU A 105 -7.05 -6.25 -1.63
CA GLU A 105 -8.17 -7.19 -1.66
C GLU A 105 -8.11 -8.16 -0.48
N MET A 106 -6.94 -8.67 -0.15
CA MET A 106 -6.76 -9.55 1.00
C MET A 106 -7.05 -8.82 2.30
N CYS A 107 -6.61 -7.58 2.40
CA CYS A 107 -6.92 -6.76 3.57
C CYS A 107 -8.42 -6.56 3.73
N LEU A 108 -9.12 -6.26 2.63
CA LEU A 108 -10.57 -6.09 2.65
C LEU A 108 -11.28 -7.37 3.09
N GLU A 109 -10.90 -8.50 2.51
CA GLU A 109 -11.47 -9.81 2.89
C GLU A 109 -11.32 -10.07 4.38
N HIS A 110 -10.12 -9.80 4.92
CA HIS A 110 -9.86 -9.99 6.34
C HIS A 110 -10.79 -9.13 7.21
N VAL A 111 -10.96 -7.86 6.83
CA VAL A 111 -11.83 -6.93 7.56
C VAL A 111 -13.29 -7.36 7.47
N GLU A 112 -13.74 -7.81 6.30
CA GLU A 112 -15.12 -8.25 6.09
C GLU A 112 -15.47 -9.49 6.91
N GLU A 113 -14.53 -10.40 7.10
CA GLU A 113 -14.75 -11.60 7.91
C GLU A 113 -15.01 -11.28 9.37
N LYS A 114 -14.62 -10.10 9.83
CA LYS A 114 -14.77 -9.67 11.21
C LYS A 114 -16.07 -8.96 11.51
N THR A 115 -16.85 -8.66 10.50
CA THR A 115 -18.13 -7.93 10.66
C THR A 115 -19.35 -8.83 10.65
#